data_bb0bad707c560349cca1159f7dc55063
#
_entry.id   bb0bad707c560349cca1159f7dc55063
#
_cell.length_a   1.000
_cell.length_b   1.000
_cell.length_c   1.000
_cell.angle_alpha   90.00
_cell.angle_beta   90.00
_cell.angle_gamma   90.00
#
_symmetry.space_group_name_H-M   'P 1'
#
loop_
_entity.id
_entity.type
_entity.pdbx_description
1 polymer ?
#
loop_
_entity_poly.entity_id
_entity_poly.type
_entity_poly.pdbx_seq_one_letter_code
_entity_poly.pdbx_strand_id
1 'polypeptide(L)'
;MQKERSAHIDQQTLDSWQADGVVLLKGVFTPWIDSLASGVAALMDNPSEYGHARTVIPKDGSAPFFQDYCNWSRIPEFEDFVFHSAAAEGAAALMQSQTARFFHEHRVVK
;
A
#
# COMPACT_ATOMS: atom_id res chain seq x y z
N MET A 1 10.58 -15.05 -9.63
CA MET A 1 10.01 -14.16 -10.68
C MET A 1 10.28 -12.73 -10.31
N GLN A 2 10.84 -11.97 -11.22
CA GLN A 2 11.14 -10.57 -10.99
C GLN A 2 9.87 -9.75 -11.16
N LYS A 3 9.48 -9.00 -10.10
CA LYS A 3 8.31 -8.14 -10.14
C LYS A 3 8.65 -6.82 -10.81
N GLU A 4 7.69 -6.26 -11.51
CA GLU A 4 7.87 -5.01 -12.22
C GLU A 4 8.04 -3.85 -11.25
N ARG A 5 9.05 -3.01 -11.50
CA ARG A 5 9.37 -1.85 -10.67
C ARG A 5 8.98 -0.53 -11.32
N SER A 6 8.49 -0.57 -12.55
CA SER A 6 8.18 0.63 -13.31
C SER A 6 6.68 0.84 -13.40
N ALA A 7 6.24 2.06 -13.12
CA ALA A 7 4.88 2.52 -13.42
C ALA A 7 4.96 3.45 -14.62
N HIS A 8 4.28 3.08 -15.70
CA HIS A 8 4.22 3.94 -16.88
C HIS A 8 3.27 5.10 -16.62
N ILE A 9 3.83 6.29 -16.50
CA ILE A 9 3.06 7.53 -16.31
C ILE A 9 3.17 8.33 -17.60
N ASP A 10 2.10 8.29 -18.42
CA ASP A 10 2.04 9.10 -19.64
C ASP A 10 1.55 10.52 -19.34
N GLN A 11 1.59 11.37 -20.36
CA GLN A 11 1.21 12.78 -20.20
C GLN A 11 -0.26 12.94 -19.82
N GLN A 12 -1.13 12.10 -20.35
CA GLN A 12 -2.56 12.13 -20.01
C GLN A 12 -2.79 11.82 -18.53
N THR A 13 -2.11 10.82 -18.00
CA THR A 13 -2.17 10.47 -16.58
C THR A 13 -1.68 11.60 -15.70
N LEU A 14 -0.56 12.22 -16.09
CA LEU A 14 0.00 13.36 -15.36
C LEU A 14 -0.96 14.56 -15.38
N ASP A 15 -1.56 14.87 -16.53
CA ASP A 15 -2.53 15.95 -16.67
C ASP A 15 -3.75 15.71 -15.77
N SER A 16 -4.25 14.46 -15.71
CA SER A 16 -5.37 14.08 -14.84
C SER A 16 -5.01 14.27 -13.37
N TRP A 17 -3.82 13.85 -12.98
CA TRP A 17 -3.34 14.04 -11.60
C TRP A 17 -3.29 15.53 -11.25
N GLN A 18 -2.75 16.35 -12.14
CA GLN A 18 -2.62 17.80 -11.88
C GLN A 18 -3.96 18.51 -11.84
N ALA A 19 -4.90 18.09 -12.70
CA ALA A 19 -6.23 18.71 -12.75
C ALA A 19 -7.10 18.30 -11.56
N ASP A 20 -7.06 17.03 -11.16
CA ASP A 20 -8.01 16.46 -10.21
C ASP A 20 -7.43 16.22 -8.82
N GLY A 21 -6.11 16.21 -8.67
CA GLY A 21 -5.44 15.86 -7.42
C GLY A 21 -5.48 14.38 -7.08
N VAL A 22 -5.99 13.55 -7.99
CA VAL A 22 -6.10 12.10 -7.84
C VAL A 22 -6.09 11.47 -9.22
N VAL A 23 -5.52 10.25 -9.31
CA VAL A 23 -5.55 9.47 -10.54
C VAL A 23 -5.54 7.98 -10.19
N LEU A 24 -6.26 7.19 -10.96
CA LEU A 24 -6.27 5.73 -10.82
C LEU A 24 -5.29 5.10 -11.82
N LEU A 25 -4.32 4.36 -11.31
CA LEU A 25 -3.36 3.59 -12.11
C LEU A 25 -3.76 2.12 -12.07
N LYS A 26 -4.52 1.67 -13.07
CA LYS A 26 -5.01 0.31 -13.12
C LYS A 26 -3.88 -0.69 -13.40
N GLY A 27 -3.88 -1.79 -12.66
CA GLY A 27 -3.00 -2.93 -12.92
C GLY A 27 -1.54 -2.75 -12.54
N VAL A 28 -1.13 -1.59 -12.02
CA VAL A 28 0.28 -1.33 -11.68
C VAL A 28 0.80 -2.30 -10.62
N PHE A 29 -0.04 -2.65 -9.66
CA PHE A 29 0.35 -3.50 -8.55
C PHE A 29 -0.19 -4.93 -8.64
N THR A 30 -0.73 -5.33 -9.78
CA THR A 30 -1.24 -6.69 -9.97
C THR A 30 -0.21 -7.78 -9.60
N PRO A 31 1.08 -7.64 -9.94
CA PRO A 31 2.08 -8.65 -9.55
C PRO A 31 2.30 -8.78 -8.04
N TRP A 32 1.77 -7.83 -7.26
CA TRP A 32 1.97 -7.78 -5.80
C TRP A 32 0.77 -8.27 -5.00
N ILE A 33 -0.34 -8.57 -5.65
CA ILE A 33 -1.60 -8.87 -4.95
C ILE A 33 -1.44 -10.05 -3.99
N ASP A 34 -0.90 -11.17 -4.47
CA ASP A 34 -0.75 -12.37 -3.64
C ASP A 34 0.21 -12.16 -2.48
N SER A 35 1.33 -11.49 -2.74
CA SER A 35 2.32 -11.17 -1.72
C SER A 35 1.73 -10.25 -0.65
N LEU A 36 1.03 -9.20 -1.06
CA LEU A 36 0.41 -8.26 -0.13
C LEU A 36 -0.72 -8.93 0.67
N ALA A 37 -1.51 -9.80 0.05
CA ALA A 37 -2.55 -10.56 0.76
C ALA A 37 -1.92 -11.45 1.84
N SER A 38 -0.82 -12.11 1.53
CA SER A 38 -0.06 -12.90 2.51
C SER A 38 0.45 -12.04 3.66
N GLY A 39 0.99 -10.86 3.35
CA GLY A 39 1.47 -9.93 4.37
C GLY A 39 0.34 -9.41 5.27
N VAL A 40 -0.81 -9.11 4.70
CA VAL A 40 -1.99 -8.69 5.48
C VAL A 40 -2.46 -9.81 6.40
N ALA A 41 -2.51 -11.04 5.92
CA ALA A 41 -2.88 -12.19 6.74
C ALA A 41 -1.92 -12.38 7.92
N ALA A 42 -0.61 -12.26 7.68
CA ALA A 42 0.39 -12.33 8.73
C ALA A 42 0.24 -11.21 9.76
N LEU A 43 -0.05 -10.00 9.29
CA LEU A 43 -0.28 -8.86 10.17
C LEU A 43 -1.52 -9.04 11.04
N MET A 44 -2.62 -9.52 10.45
CA MET A 44 -3.86 -9.77 11.20
C MET A 44 -3.67 -10.88 12.24
N ASP A 45 -2.84 -11.86 11.94
CA ASP A 45 -2.53 -12.97 12.86
C ASP A 45 -1.67 -12.51 14.05
N ASN A 46 -0.85 -11.48 13.84
CA ASN A 46 0.02 -10.91 14.87
C ASN A 46 0.10 -9.38 14.72
N PRO A 47 -0.97 -8.66 15.10
CA PRO A 47 -0.99 -7.21 14.99
C PRO A 47 0.03 -6.55 15.92
N SER A 48 0.40 -5.30 15.62
CA SER A 48 1.14 -4.48 16.56
C SER A 48 0.26 -4.08 17.73
N GLU A 49 0.87 -3.49 18.77
CA GLU A 49 0.10 -2.91 19.89
C GLU A 49 -0.96 -1.93 19.39
N TYR A 50 -0.63 -1.19 18.35
CA TYR A 50 -1.53 -0.23 17.74
C TYR A 50 -2.73 -0.92 17.09
N GLY A 51 -2.50 -2.02 16.37
CA GLY A 51 -3.56 -2.82 15.77
C GLY A 51 -4.53 -3.37 16.83
N HIS A 52 -3.99 -3.86 17.93
CA HIS A 52 -4.82 -4.32 19.05
C HIS A 52 -5.65 -3.20 19.66
N ALA A 53 -5.08 -2.00 19.79
CA ALA A 53 -5.76 -0.87 20.43
C ALA A 53 -6.81 -0.22 19.52
N ARG A 54 -6.64 -0.27 18.19
CA ARG A 54 -7.45 0.49 17.24
C ARG A 54 -8.44 -0.35 16.45
N THR A 55 -8.29 -1.66 16.42
CA THR A 55 -9.25 -2.52 15.74
C THR A 55 -10.61 -2.43 16.43
N VAL A 56 -11.64 -2.16 15.64
CA VAL A 56 -13.01 -2.04 16.16
C VAL A 56 -13.68 -3.41 16.07
N ILE A 57 -14.12 -3.92 17.21
CA ILE A 57 -14.84 -5.21 17.31
C ILE A 57 -16.32 -4.89 17.56
N PRO A 58 -17.21 -5.15 16.57
CA PRO A 58 -18.63 -4.88 16.74
C PRO A 58 -19.26 -5.76 17.79
N LYS A 59 -20.22 -5.21 18.56
CA LYS A 59 -20.92 -5.94 19.61
C LYS A 59 -21.93 -6.95 19.06
N ASP A 60 -22.34 -6.78 17.80
CA ASP A 60 -23.35 -7.64 17.16
C ASP A 60 -22.79 -8.94 16.57
N GLY A 61 -21.48 -9.19 16.73
CA GLY A 61 -20.84 -10.39 16.22
C GLY A 61 -20.43 -10.32 14.75
N SER A 62 -20.61 -9.18 14.10
CA SER A 62 -20.12 -9.01 12.72
C SER A 62 -18.60 -8.93 12.69
N ALA A 63 -18.03 -8.98 11.47
CA ALA A 63 -16.58 -9.00 11.29
C ALA A 63 -15.93 -7.74 11.88
N PRO A 64 -14.76 -7.87 12.52
CA PRO A 64 -14.03 -6.71 13.03
C PRO A 64 -13.60 -5.78 11.90
N PHE A 65 -13.53 -4.49 12.20
CA PHE A 65 -12.87 -3.51 11.37
C PHE A 65 -11.42 -3.42 11.82
N PHE A 66 -10.57 -4.18 11.14
CA PHE A 66 -9.15 -4.25 11.46
C PHE A 66 -8.42 -3.04 10.93
N GLN A 67 -7.55 -2.46 11.75
CA GLN A 67 -6.63 -1.42 11.30
C GLN A 67 -5.31 -1.50 12.05
N ASP A 68 -4.23 -1.27 11.33
CA ASP A 68 -2.89 -1.21 11.90
C ASP A 68 -2.01 -0.39 10.97
N TYR A 69 -0.89 0.11 11.46
CA TYR A 69 0.04 0.85 10.63
C TYR A 69 1.46 0.81 11.16
N CYS A 70 2.40 1.28 10.33
CA CYS A 70 3.83 1.32 10.64
C CYS A 70 4.43 -0.07 10.86
N ASN A 71 4.00 -1.06 10.05
CA ASN A 71 4.49 -2.43 10.15
C ASN A 71 5.36 -2.85 8.96
N TRP A 72 5.66 -1.95 8.04
CA TRP A 72 6.36 -2.29 6.80
C TRP A 72 7.71 -2.97 7.04
N SER A 73 8.44 -2.57 8.07
CA SER A 73 9.75 -3.15 8.37
C SER A 73 9.66 -4.50 9.09
N ARG A 74 8.50 -4.82 9.68
CA ARG A 74 8.26 -6.04 10.43
C ARG A 74 7.68 -7.16 9.58
N ILE A 75 6.95 -6.80 8.53
CA ILE A 75 6.28 -7.75 7.62
C ILE A 75 7.09 -7.80 6.32
N PRO A 76 7.76 -8.92 6.01
CA PRO A 76 8.66 -9.00 4.85
C PRO A 76 7.99 -8.65 3.52
N GLU A 77 6.73 -9.02 3.31
CA GLU A 77 5.99 -8.72 2.09
C GLU A 77 5.78 -7.21 1.93
N PHE A 78 5.58 -6.48 3.03
CA PHE A 78 5.44 -5.02 2.98
C PHE A 78 6.78 -4.33 2.73
N GLU A 79 7.83 -4.80 3.36
CA GLU A 79 9.19 -4.28 3.10
C GLU A 79 9.57 -4.47 1.65
N ASP A 80 9.31 -5.66 1.10
CA ASP A 80 9.56 -5.95 -0.32
C ASP A 80 8.78 -4.99 -1.23
N PHE A 81 7.51 -4.75 -0.94
CA PHE A 81 6.69 -3.81 -1.69
C PHE A 81 7.23 -2.38 -1.62
N VAL A 82 7.60 -1.92 -0.44
CA VAL A 82 8.14 -0.56 -0.26
C VAL A 82 9.40 -0.35 -1.09
N PHE A 83 10.32 -1.31 -1.06
CA PHE A 83 11.63 -1.15 -1.71
C PHE A 83 11.65 -1.56 -3.18
N HIS A 84 10.75 -2.42 -3.64
CA HIS A 84 10.89 -3.06 -4.95
C HIS A 84 9.67 -2.93 -5.87
N SER A 85 8.58 -2.33 -5.41
CA SER A 85 7.42 -2.11 -6.28
C SER A 85 7.57 -0.82 -7.08
N ALA A 86 6.63 -0.60 -8.01
CA ALA A 86 6.55 0.61 -8.80
C ALA A 86 6.00 1.83 -8.02
N ALA A 87 5.70 1.69 -6.73
CA ALA A 87 5.05 2.76 -5.97
C ALA A 87 5.89 4.03 -5.88
N ALA A 88 7.18 3.90 -5.56
CA ALA A 88 8.07 5.05 -5.43
C ALA A 88 8.28 5.78 -6.75
N GLU A 89 8.55 5.04 -7.83
CA GLU A 89 8.71 5.62 -9.18
C GLU A 89 7.43 6.30 -9.65
N GLY A 90 6.29 5.64 -9.46
CA GLY A 90 5.00 6.21 -9.87
C GLY A 90 4.67 7.48 -9.10
N ALA A 91 4.88 7.48 -7.80
CA ALA A 91 4.67 8.68 -6.98
C ALA A 91 5.60 9.82 -7.38
N ALA A 92 6.89 9.54 -7.57
CA ALA A 92 7.86 10.55 -8.00
C ALA A 92 7.50 11.14 -9.37
N ALA A 93 7.10 10.29 -10.31
CA ALA A 93 6.69 10.74 -11.65
C ALA A 93 5.46 11.66 -11.58
N LEU A 94 4.44 11.29 -10.80
CA LEU A 94 3.25 12.12 -10.62
C LEU A 94 3.57 13.47 -9.96
N MET A 95 4.45 13.46 -8.97
CA MET A 95 4.88 14.69 -8.29
C MET A 95 5.89 15.51 -9.10
N GLN A 96 6.35 15.00 -10.24
CA GLN A 96 7.43 15.58 -11.03
C GLN A 96 8.69 15.82 -10.17
N SER A 97 9.00 14.85 -9.34
CA SER A 97 10.16 14.84 -8.44
C SER A 97 11.14 13.75 -8.86
N GLN A 98 12.41 13.94 -8.60
CA GLN A 98 13.43 12.92 -8.84
C GLN A 98 13.38 11.80 -7.79
N THR A 99 12.78 12.04 -6.63
CA THR A 99 12.72 11.09 -5.53
C THR A 99 11.33 11.09 -4.90
N ALA A 100 10.99 9.97 -4.29
CA ALA A 100 9.84 9.87 -3.39
C ALA A 100 10.31 9.24 -2.08
N ARG A 101 9.86 9.80 -0.98
CA ARG A 101 10.20 9.29 0.35
C ARG A 101 9.00 8.57 0.93
N PHE A 102 9.21 7.33 1.36
CA PHE A 102 8.18 6.58 2.05
C PHE A 102 7.97 7.18 3.45
N PHE A 103 6.71 7.39 3.80
CA PHE A 103 6.33 7.94 5.11
C PHE A 103 5.89 6.82 6.05
N HIS A 104 4.76 6.21 5.78
CA HIS A 104 4.28 5.05 6.55
C HIS A 104 3.17 4.34 5.75
N GLU A 105 2.80 3.14 6.20
CA GLU A 105 1.63 2.46 5.67
C GLU A 105 0.54 2.34 6.74
N HIS A 106 -0.69 2.29 6.27
CA HIS A 106 -1.86 2.03 7.10
C HIS A 106 -2.67 0.92 6.44
N ARG A 107 -2.94 -0.13 7.17
CA ARG A 107 -3.74 -1.26 6.70
C ARG A 107 -5.11 -1.21 7.31
N VAL A 108 -6.09 -1.30 6.46
CA VAL A 108 -7.51 -1.33 6.85
C VAL A 108 -8.15 -2.52 6.19
N VAL A 109 -8.77 -3.40 6.98
CA VAL A 109 -9.49 -4.56 6.49
C VAL A 109 -10.89 -4.53 7.07
N LYS A 110 -11.85 -4.56 6.17
CA LYS A 110 -13.26 -4.44 6.51
C LYS A 110 -13.99 -5.76 6.35
#